data_b3eebf20831b62b99c4579e6673354cf
#
_entry.id   b3eebf20831b62b99c4579e6673354cf
#
_cell.length_a   1.000
_cell.length_b   1.000
_cell.length_c   1.000
_cell.angle_alpha   90.00
_cell.angle_beta   90.00
_cell.angle_gamma   90.00
#
_symmetry.space_group_name_H-M   'P 1'
#
loop_
_entity.id
_entity.type
_entity.pdbx_description
1 polymer ?
#
loop_
_entity_poly.entity_id
_entity_poly.type
_entity_poly.pdbx_seq_one_letter_code
_entity_poly.pdbx_strand_id
1 'polypeptide(L)'
;MRLQSHMSMLEDLKRAAWARTSPVTGQSNSWEFRKDVLGNLVRYADFGNRHSPFGWELDLIVPSILGGSSDAENLQVLHWKAGAARKESLPAGLLRRTNAVATADY
;
A
#
# COMPACT_ATOMS: atom_id res chain seq x y z
N MET A 1 21.16 16.07 -3.61
CA MET A 1 20.28 15.81 -2.65
C MET A 1 18.91 16.24 -2.85
N ARG A 2 18.67 17.44 -3.25
CA ARG A 2 17.35 17.91 -3.47
C ARG A 2 16.66 17.24 -4.56
N LEU A 3 17.39 16.80 -5.58
CA LEU A 3 16.82 16.19 -6.74
C LEU A 3 16.09 14.90 -6.45
N GLN A 4 16.37 14.29 -5.31
CA GLN A 4 15.78 13.01 -5.00
C GLN A 4 14.62 13.11 -4.06
N SER A 5 14.14 14.30 -3.79
CA SER A 5 13.11 14.44 -2.78
C SER A 5 11.85 13.69 -3.10
N HIS A 6 11.40 13.67 -4.35
CA HIS A 6 10.18 12.95 -4.66
C HIS A 6 10.30 11.46 -4.46
N MET A 7 11.41 10.89 -4.93
CA MET A 7 11.60 9.46 -4.77
C MET A 7 11.80 9.12 -3.32
N SER A 8 12.50 9.98 -2.57
CA SER A 8 12.66 9.74 -1.15
C SER A 8 11.35 9.78 -0.41
N MET A 9 10.44 10.67 -0.83
CA MET A 9 9.15 10.77 -0.18
C MET A 9 8.33 9.49 -0.37
N LEU A 10 8.28 8.97 -1.59
CA LEU A 10 7.57 7.72 -1.82
C LEU A 10 8.20 6.58 -1.06
N GLU A 11 9.51 6.50 -1.06
CA GLU A 11 10.19 5.44 -0.35
C GLU A 11 9.93 5.53 1.15
N ASP A 12 9.90 6.75 1.68
CA ASP A 12 9.61 6.93 3.10
C ASP A 12 8.20 6.47 3.45
N LEU A 13 7.23 6.78 2.59
CA LEU A 13 5.86 6.34 2.81
C LEU A 13 5.74 4.82 2.73
N LYS A 14 6.41 4.22 1.77
CA LYS A 14 6.43 2.77 1.63
C LYS A 14 6.99 2.13 2.89
N ARG A 15 8.11 2.63 3.38
CA ARG A 15 8.76 2.04 4.55
C ARG A 15 7.93 2.23 5.79
N ALA A 16 7.30 3.39 5.94
CA ALA A 16 6.45 3.63 7.09
C ALA A 16 5.26 2.68 7.11
N ALA A 17 4.62 2.49 5.97
CA ALA A 17 3.50 1.55 5.89
C ALA A 17 3.98 0.11 6.08
N TRP A 18 5.12 -0.22 5.49
CA TRP A 18 5.68 -1.58 5.60
C TRP A 18 6.00 -1.94 7.04
N ALA A 19 6.49 -0.96 7.81
CA ALA A 19 6.84 -1.20 9.20
C ALA A 19 5.63 -1.57 10.05
N ARG A 20 4.43 -1.23 9.59
CA ARG A 20 3.21 -1.56 10.32
C ARG A 20 2.57 -2.86 9.88
N THR A 21 3.16 -3.55 8.91
CA THR A 21 2.68 -4.87 8.53
C THR A 21 3.09 -5.90 9.57
N SER A 22 2.54 -7.11 9.47
CA SER A 22 2.82 -8.16 10.43
C SER A 22 3.96 -9.04 9.96
N PRO A 23 4.81 -9.51 10.87
CA PRO A 23 5.87 -10.43 10.49
C PRO A 23 5.31 -11.78 10.10
N VAL A 24 6.08 -12.51 9.28
CA VAL A 24 5.73 -13.88 8.92
C VAL A 24 6.39 -14.80 9.95
N THR A 25 5.58 -15.58 10.63
CA THR A 25 6.06 -16.46 11.68
C THR A 25 7.08 -17.44 11.13
N GLY A 26 8.21 -17.57 11.83
CA GLY A 26 9.23 -18.51 11.44
C GLY A 26 10.20 -18.02 10.38
N GLN A 27 10.00 -16.79 9.88
CA GLN A 27 10.90 -16.24 8.90
C GLN A 27 12.05 -15.53 9.56
N SER A 28 13.27 -15.84 9.13
CA SER A 28 14.44 -15.16 9.67
C SER A 28 14.61 -13.77 9.05
N ASN A 29 14.15 -13.59 7.82
CA ASN A 29 14.23 -12.30 7.16
C ASN A 29 12.84 -11.70 7.06
N SER A 30 12.34 -11.24 8.19
CA SER A 30 10.98 -10.77 8.27
C SER A 30 10.77 -9.43 7.58
N TRP A 31 11.85 -8.75 7.19
CA TRP A 31 11.68 -7.46 6.52
C TRP A 31 11.32 -7.62 5.05
N GLU A 32 11.82 -8.65 4.40
CA GLU A 32 11.56 -8.85 2.99
C GLU A 32 10.13 -9.33 2.73
N PHE A 33 9.66 -10.26 3.54
CA PHE A 33 8.30 -10.79 3.43
C PHE A 33 7.52 -10.44 4.68
N ARG A 34 6.32 -9.90 4.49
CA ARG A 34 5.45 -9.58 5.61
C ARG A 34 4.01 -9.89 5.22
N LYS A 35 3.09 -9.70 6.15
CA LYS A 35 1.68 -9.91 5.88
C LYS A 35 0.94 -8.60 5.98
N ASP A 36 0.05 -8.35 5.02
CA ASP A 36 -0.77 -7.16 5.07
C ASP A 36 -1.85 -7.31 6.15
N VAL A 37 -2.69 -6.30 6.29
CA VAL A 37 -3.69 -6.27 7.35
C VAL A 37 -4.68 -7.43 7.23
N LEU A 38 -4.84 -7.98 6.05
CA LEU A 38 -5.77 -9.09 5.81
C LEU A 38 -5.07 -10.44 5.87
N GLY A 39 -3.78 -10.47 6.18
CA GLY A 39 -3.04 -11.71 6.28
C GLY A 39 -2.43 -12.18 4.98
N ASN A 40 -2.47 -11.39 3.93
CA ASN A 40 -1.88 -11.78 2.66
C ASN A 40 -0.37 -11.59 2.69
N LEU A 41 0.35 -12.55 2.12
CA LEU A 41 1.81 -12.48 2.05
C LEU A 41 2.21 -11.49 0.98
N VAL A 42 3.09 -10.57 1.31
CA VAL A 42 3.60 -9.55 0.39
C VAL A 42 5.11 -9.49 0.50
N ARG A 43 5.76 -9.03 -0.55
CA ARG A 43 7.22 -8.92 -0.61
C ARG A 43 7.58 -7.49 -0.93
N TYR A 44 8.49 -6.92 -0.17
CA TYR A 44 8.81 -5.50 -0.30
C TYR A 44 9.22 -5.12 -1.72
N ALA A 45 10.05 -5.93 -2.34
CA ALA A 45 10.57 -5.64 -3.69
C ALA A 45 9.48 -5.68 -4.76
N ASP A 46 8.32 -6.24 -4.45
CA ASP A 46 7.26 -6.40 -5.45
C ASP A 46 6.22 -5.30 -5.38
N PHE A 47 6.60 -4.14 -4.88
CA PHE A 47 5.71 -2.98 -4.85
C PHE A 47 5.22 -2.65 -6.26
N GLY A 48 3.91 -2.57 -6.43
CA GLY A 48 3.31 -2.19 -7.70
C GLY A 48 3.31 -3.28 -8.77
N ASN A 49 3.78 -4.46 -8.45
CA ASN A 49 3.89 -5.53 -9.44
C ASN A 49 2.69 -6.45 -9.36
N ARG A 50 1.72 -6.25 -10.25
CA ARG A 50 0.50 -7.06 -10.27
C ARG A 50 0.69 -8.41 -10.95
N HIS A 51 1.89 -8.66 -11.47
CA HIS A 51 2.23 -9.99 -12.00
C HIS A 51 2.83 -10.90 -10.96
N SER A 52 3.16 -10.35 -9.79
CA SER A 52 3.72 -11.14 -8.72
C SER A 52 2.63 -11.61 -7.77
N PRO A 53 2.70 -12.85 -7.29
CA PRO A 53 1.77 -13.29 -6.26
C PRO A 53 1.98 -12.58 -4.92
N PHE A 54 3.07 -11.81 -4.78
CA PHE A 54 3.38 -11.08 -3.56
C PHE A 54 3.36 -9.57 -3.78
N GLY A 55 2.81 -9.12 -4.89
CA GLY A 55 2.76 -7.70 -5.21
C GLY A 55 1.83 -6.94 -4.27
N TRP A 56 2.16 -5.69 -4.00
CA TRP A 56 1.40 -4.89 -3.06
C TRP A 56 1.37 -3.44 -3.48
N GLU A 57 0.47 -2.71 -2.87
CA GLU A 57 0.28 -1.30 -3.18
C GLU A 57 -0.02 -0.57 -1.89
N LEU A 58 0.18 0.75 -1.91
CA LEU A 58 -0.25 1.60 -0.81
C LEU A 58 -1.73 1.90 -0.98
N ASP A 59 -2.46 1.84 0.11
CA ASP A 59 -3.88 2.06 0.09
C ASP A 59 -4.25 2.98 1.25
N LEU A 60 -5.26 3.83 1.04
CA LEU A 60 -5.72 4.71 2.09
C LEU A 60 -6.62 3.94 3.03
N ILE A 61 -6.32 4.02 4.32
CA ILE A 61 -7.15 3.38 5.32
C ILE A 61 -8.53 4.03 5.32
N VAL A 62 -8.55 5.36 5.38
CA VAL A 62 -9.78 6.13 5.23
C VAL A 62 -9.73 6.77 3.85
N PRO A 63 -10.69 6.49 2.97
CA PRO A 63 -10.69 7.07 1.64
C PRO A 63 -10.78 8.58 1.67
N SER A 64 -10.22 9.23 0.66
CA SER A 64 -10.18 10.69 0.62
C SER A 64 -11.59 11.31 0.64
N ILE A 65 -12.56 10.65 0.01
CA ILE A 65 -13.92 11.16 0.00
C ILE A 65 -14.51 11.19 1.40
N LEU A 66 -13.97 10.41 2.33
CA LEU A 66 -14.43 10.39 3.71
C LEU A 66 -13.50 11.17 4.62
N GLY A 67 -12.64 12.00 4.05
CA GLY A 67 -11.77 12.86 4.84
C GLY A 67 -10.38 12.30 5.09
N GLY A 68 -10.05 11.17 4.51
CA GLY A 68 -8.73 10.60 4.72
C GLY A 68 -7.66 11.39 4.01
N SER A 69 -6.50 11.51 4.67
CA SER A 69 -5.36 12.21 4.11
C SER A 69 -4.42 11.21 3.45
N SER A 70 -3.41 11.73 2.75
CA SER A 70 -2.37 10.88 2.18
C SER A 70 -1.14 10.82 3.08
N ASP A 71 -1.30 11.19 4.35
CA ASP A 71 -0.20 11.10 5.31
C ASP A 71 0.12 9.64 5.63
N ALA A 72 1.35 9.42 6.08
CA ALA A 72 1.84 8.07 6.32
C ALA A 72 0.93 7.26 7.24
N GLU A 73 0.34 7.90 8.24
CA GLU A 73 -0.50 7.17 9.18
C GLU A 73 -1.82 6.72 8.59
N ASN A 74 -2.20 7.26 7.44
CA ASN A 74 -3.42 6.83 6.76
C ASN A 74 -3.14 5.89 5.59
N LEU A 75 -1.91 5.44 5.45
CA LEU A 75 -1.54 4.54 4.38
C LEU A 75 -1.29 3.14 4.94
N GLN A 76 -1.67 2.15 4.18
CA GLN A 76 -1.44 0.77 4.57
C GLN A 76 -0.99 -0.04 3.36
N VAL A 77 -0.31 -1.14 3.65
CA VAL A 77 0.12 -2.10 2.65
C VAL A 77 -1.04 -3.03 2.38
N LEU A 78 -1.40 -3.19 1.13
CA LEU A 78 -2.38 -4.21 0.74
C LEU A 78 -1.85 -4.98 -0.46
N HIS A 79 -2.03 -6.29 -0.43
CA HIS A 79 -1.80 -7.12 -1.60
C HIS A 79 -2.65 -6.54 -2.73
N TRP A 80 -2.13 -6.55 -3.96
CA TRP A 80 -2.82 -5.86 -5.04
C TRP A 80 -4.22 -6.44 -5.31
N LYS A 81 -4.42 -7.73 -5.11
CA LYS A 81 -5.76 -8.31 -5.30
C LYS A 81 -6.73 -7.83 -4.23
N ALA A 82 -6.25 -7.69 -3.00
CA ALA A 82 -7.08 -7.20 -1.92
C ALA A 82 -7.44 -5.74 -2.14
N GLY A 83 -6.48 -4.96 -2.62
CA GLY A 83 -6.73 -3.56 -2.92
C GLY A 83 -7.76 -3.39 -4.03
N ALA A 84 -7.65 -4.20 -5.08
CA ALA A 84 -8.60 -4.16 -6.17
C ALA A 84 -10.00 -4.55 -5.71
N ALA A 85 -10.11 -5.61 -4.89
CA ALA A 85 -11.40 -6.04 -4.38
C ALA A 85 -12.02 -4.97 -3.50
N ARG A 86 -11.22 -4.29 -2.70
CA ARG A 86 -11.73 -3.22 -1.85
C ARG A 86 -12.28 -2.08 -2.68
N LYS A 87 -11.58 -1.71 -3.74
CA LYS A 87 -12.05 -0.63 -4.63
C LYS A 87 -13.34 -1.01 -5.32
N GLU A 88 -13.48 -2.26 -5.72
CA GLU A 88 -14.69 -2.71 -6.39
C GLU A 88 -15.90 -2.69 -5.47
N SER A 89 -15.69 -2.74 -4.17
CA SER A 89 -16.80 -2.73 -3.23
C SER A 89 -17.28 -1.33 -2.93
N LEU A 90 -16.61 -0.29 -3.42
CA LEU A 90 -17.00 1.08 -3.19
C LEU A 90 -17.93 1.56 -4.30
N PRO A 91 -18.83 2.51 -3.99
CA PRO A 91 -19.62 3.13 -5.06
C PRO A 91 -18.72 3.75 -6.10
N ALA A 92 -19.17 3.79 -7.33
CA ALA A 92 -18.34 4.26 -8.44
C ALA A 92 -17.74 5.63 -8.21
N GLY A 93 -18.51 6.55 -7.61
CA GLY A 93 -17.98 7.88 -7.34
C GLY A 93 -16.84 7.88 -6.35
N LEU A 94 -16.98 7.07 -5.32
CA LEU A 94 -15.92 6.94 -4.32
C LEU A 94 -14.70 6.27 -4.91
N LEU A 95 -14.92 5.29 -5.76
CA LEU A 95 -13.82 4.58 -6.39
C LEU A 95 -12.94 5.53 -7.18
N ARG A 96 -13.56 6.39 -7.98
CA ARG A 96 -12.78 7.32 -8.77
C ARG A 96 -11.97 8.26 -7.90
N ARG A 97 -12.55 8.73 -6.81
CA ARG A 97 -11.84 9.67 -5.95
C ARG A 97 -10.72 9.00 -5.18
N THR A 98 -10.95 7.77 -4.74
CA THR A 98 -9.91 7.06 -4.03
C THR A 98 -8.74 6.75 -4.92
N ASN A 99 -8.99 6.41 -6.16
CA ASN A 99 -7.92 6.09 -7.09
C ASN A 99 -7.01 7.28 -7.36
N ALA A 100 -7.53 8.47 -7.21
CA ALA A 100 -6.76 9.63 -7.57
C ALA A 100 -5.69 9.97 -6.55
N VAL A 101 -5.69 9.31 -5.43
CA VAL A 101 -4.83 9.74 -4.35
C VAL A 101 -3.60 8.91 -4.14
N ALA A 102 -3.75 7.76 -3.57
CA ALA A 102 -2.64 7.07 -2.99
C ALA A 102 -1.53 6.76 -3.95
N THR A 103 -1.87 6.18 -5.03
CA THR A 103 -0.87 5.86 -6.00
C THR A 103 -1.43 6.27 -7.29
N ALA A 104 -1.61 7.53 -7.39
CA ALA A 104 -2.24 8.12 -8.55
C ALA A 104 -1.69 7.60 -9.83
N ASP A 105 -0.56 7.04 -9.75
CA ASP A 105 0.04 6.47 -10.90
C ASP A 105 -0.60 5.18 -11.33
N TYR A 106 -1.43 4.60 -10.59
CA TYR A 106 -2.03 3.38 -11.09
C TYR A 106 -3.49 3.52 -11.44
#